data_ef9eabff20386f8908ce8e47c555d716
#
_entry.id   ef9eabff20386f8908ce8e47c555d716
#
_cell.length_a   1.000
_cell.length_b   1.000
_cell.length_c   1.000
_cell.angle_alpha   90.00
_cell.angle_beta   90.00
_cell.angle_gamma   90.00
#
_symmetry.space_group_name_H-M   'P 1'
#
loop_
_entity.id
_entity.type
_entity.pdbx_description
1 polymer ?
#
loop_
_entity_poly.entity_id
_entity_poly.type
_entity_poly.pdbx_seq_one_letter_code
_entity_poly.pdbx_strand_id
1 'polypeptide(L)'
;AKEGVGRTYAGVDGYCPLAAYLGAYGWALELSLRPGTQHSACETEYNIERVLPLAARVSAGGSGGANGKAAPLLFRADSGFDSAKLMCAIDSQAQQLKRAVAFIIKWNPRNTPVETIAKARVADAGTAWAILREGKRACLWSESVELKHAQHQMAVRRIYRLTERTIDKRGQQMLLPEYVLEGWSTTLPQTDAFGAQQIIDLYADHGTHEQFHSEFKTDMDLVRLPSGKFDTNYLVCALAAVAMNLLRLIGQHTLHGPHAPVRHSAQRRRIRTVMQELMFKAARMVKHARQWVLGLGANDAAFAVFQRHWQELDAHSTA
;
A
#
# COMPACT_ATOMS: atom_id res chain seq x y z
N ALA A 1 -3.94 -10.47 -29.57
CA ALA A 1 -3.61 -10.51 -28.12
C ALA A 1 -2.71 -9.31 -27.81
N LYS A 2 -2.82 -8.75 -26.60
CA LYS A 2 -1.93 -7.67 -26.14
C LYS A 2 -0.60 -8.27 -25.69
N GLU A 3 0.50 -7.60 -25.99
CA GLU A 3 1.85 -8.00 -25.55
C GLU A 3 1.94 -8.05 -24.02
N GLY A 4 2.56 -9.09 -23.44
CA GLY A 4 2.76 -9.27 -22.01
C GLY A 4 1.53 -9.74 -21.23
N VAL A 5 0.37 -9.88 -21.87
CA VAL A 5 -0.80 -10.51 -21.24
C VAL A 5 -0.56 -12.01 -21.10
N GLY A 6 -0.80 -12.53 -19.92
CA GLY A 6 -0.68 -13.94 -19.61
C GLY A 6 -1.55 -14.35 -18.42
N ARG A 7 -1.55 -15.64 -18.10
CA ARG A 7 -2.34 -16.19 -17.01
C ARG A 7 -1.79 -15.69 -15.66
N THR A 8 -2.55 -14.89 -14.97
CA THR A 8 -2.20 -14.36 -13.64
C THR A 8 -2.43 -15.40 -12.55
N TYR A 9 -1.91 -15.16 -11.34
CA TYR A 9 -2.17 -16.00 -10.17
C TYR A 9 -3.67 -16.11 -9.82
N ALA A 10 -4.47 -15.11 -10.21
CA ALA A 10 -5.93 -15.13 -10.01
C ALA A 10 -6.66 -16.02 -11.03
N GLY A 11 -5.95 -16.68 -11.93
CA GLY A 11 -6.52 -17.56 -12.92
C GLY A 11 -7.25 -16.84 -14.07
N VAL A 12 -6.96 -15.55 -14.27
CA VAL A 12 -7.48 -14.75 -15.40
C VAL A 12 -6.33 -14.21 -16.23
N ASP A 13 -6.58 -13.95 -17.52
CA ASP A 13 -5.57 -13.35 -18.39
C ASP A 13 -5.48 -11.85 -18.15
N GLY A 14 -4.27 -11.34 -17.95
CA GLY A 14 -4.05 -9.95 -17.64
C GLY A 14 -2.57 -9.61 -17.46
N TYR A 15 -2.32 -8.48 -16.83
CA TYR A 15 -1.01 -8.05 -16.38
C TYR A 15 -0.88 -8.25 -14.86
N CYS A 16 0.35 -8.22 -14.36
CA CYS A 16 0.66 -8.29 -12.93
C CYS A 16 1.39 -7.01 -12.48
N PRO A 17 0.71 -5.84 -12.46
CA PRO A 17 1.36 -4.58 -12.11
C PRO A 17 1.85 -4.58 -10.66
N LEU A 18 2.97 -3.89 -10.42
CA LEU A 18 3.53 -3.65 -9.10
C LEU A 18 3.41 -2.17 -8.77
N ALA A 19 2.87 -1.84 -7.61
CA ALA A 19 2.73 -0.47 -7.14
C ALA A 19 3.36 -0.29 -5.77
N ALA A 20 3.96 0.88 -5.55
CA ALA A 20 4.47 1.30 -4.27
C ALA A 20 3.85 2.63 -3.87
N TYR A 21 3.46 2.75 -2.59
CA TYR A 21 2.81 3.93 -2.05
C TYR A 21 3.53 4.44 -0.81
N LEU A 22 3.51 5.76 -0.60
CA LEU A 22 4.07 6.41 0.57
C LEU A 22 2.97 7.04 1.44
N GLY A 23 3.03 6.74 2.73
CA GLY A 23 2.22 7.36 3.76
C GLY A 23 0.73 7.00 3.71
N ALA A 24 -0.02 7.51 4.69
CA ALA A 24 -1.45 7.25 4.85
C ALA A 24 -2.32 7.81 3.72
N TYR A 25 -1.80 8.80 3.00
CA TYR A 25 -2.50 9.37 1.84
C TYR A 25 -2.31 8.55 0.56
N GLY A 26 -1.37 7.62 0.53
CA GLY A 26 -1.12 6.75 -0.62
C GLY A 26 -0.54 7.48 -1.82
N TRP A 27 0.50 8.31 -1.59
CA TRP A 27 1.28 8.90 -2.67
C TRP A 27 1.93 7.80 -3.49
N ALA A 28 1.66 7.73 -4.78
CA ALA A 28 2.25 6.73 -5.66
C ALA A 28 3.74 7.05 -5.88
N LEU A 29 4.60 6.14 -5.44
CA LEU A 29 6.03 6.20 -5.72
C LEU A 29 6.36 5.52 -7.05
N GLU A 30 5.65 4.45 -7.35
CA GLU A 30 5.82 3.68 -8.59
C GLU A 30 4.55 2.93 -8.95
N LEU A 31 4.31 2.78 -10.24
CA LEU A 31 3.37 1.83 -10.84
C LEU A 31 4.03 1.20 -12.07
N SER A 32 4.63 0.03 -11.87
CA SER A 32 5.31 -0.73 -12.92
C SER A 32 4.35 -1.74 -13.53
N LEU A 33 4.17 -1.69 -14.85
CA LEU A 33 3.49 -2.76 -15.58
C LEU A 33 4.42 -3.96 -15.69
N ARG A 34 3.91 -5.17 -15.42
CA ARG A 34 4.66 -6.42 -15.54
C ARG A 34 3.83 -7.45 -16.32
N PRO A 35 4.49 -8.40 -17.01
CA PRO A 35 3.80 -9.51 -17.66
C PRO A 35 2.89 -10.28 -16.68
N GLY A 36 1.74 -10.76 -17.19
CA GLY A 36 0.75 -11.44 -16.37
C GLY A 36 1.24 -12.72 -15.71
N THR A 37 2.22 -13.39 -16.30
CA THR A 37 2.84 -14.60 -15.76
C THR A 37 3.92 -14.34 -14.72
N GLN A 38 4.28 -13.07 -14.49
CA GLN A 38 5.37 -12.73 -13.56
C GLN A 38 4.91 -12.85 -12.11
N HIS A 39 5.65 -13.62 -11.31
CA HIS A 39 5.38 -13.78 -9.89
C HIS A 39 5.64 -12.46 -9.12
N SER A 40 4.87 -12.22 -8.05
CA SER A 40 4.97 -10.98 -7.25
C SER A 40 6.41 -10.70 -6.75
N ALA A 41 7.12 -11.72 -6.30
CA ALA A 41 8.49 -11.59 -5.80
C ALA A 41 9.58 -11.49 -6.89
N CYS A 42 9.23 -11.61 -8.18
CA CYS A 42 10.20 -11.52 -9.26
C CYS A 42 10.61 -10.07 -9.48
N GLU A 43 11.93 -9.80 -9.56
CA GLU A 43 12.52 -8.46 -9.81
C GLU A 43 12.11 -7.36 -8.82
N THR A 44 11.68 -7.75 -7.60
CA THR A 44 11.27 -6.76 -6.59
C THR A 44 12.43 -5.98 -6.01
N GLU A 45 13.65 -6.53 -6.00
CA GLU A 45 14.86 -5.82 -5.60
C GLU A 45 15.11 -4.58 -6.49
N TYR A 46 14.90 -4.70 -7.80
CA TYR A 46 14.99 -3.54 -8.70
C TYR A 46 13.98 -2.44 -8.33
N ASN A 47 12.78 -2.80 -7.92
CA ASN A 47 11.80 -1.84 -7.42
C ASN A 47 12.27 -1.19 -6.11
N ILE A 48 12.86 -1.95 -5.19
CA ILE A 48 13.38 -1.43 -3.91
C ILE A 48 14.49 -0.41 -4.16
N GLU A 49 15.41 -0.68 -5.08
CA GLU A 49 16.49 0.24 -5.46
C GLU A 49 15.99 1.59 -6.00
N ARG A 50 14.79 1.64 -6.55
CA ARG A 50 14.14 2.85 -7.05
C ARG A 50 13.24 3.53 -6.03
N VAL A 51 12.43 2.75 -5.34
CA VAL A 51 11.37 3.23 -4.45
C VAL A 51 11.92 3.75 -3.13
N LEU A 52 12.88 3.06 -2.50
CA LEU A 52 13.41 3.50 -1.21
C LEU A 52 14.18 4.82 -1.27
N PRO A 53 15.08 5.06 -2.26
CA PRO A 53 15.70 6.37 -2.40
C PRO A 53 14.69 7.50 -2.65
N LEU A 54 13.65 7.24 -3.45
CA LEU A 54 12.58 8.21 -3.68
C LEU A 54 11.80 8.50 -2.41
N ALA A 55 11.38 7.46 -1.67
CA ALA A 55 10.70 7.60 -0.39
C ALA A 55 11.55 8.38 0.63
N ALA A 56 12.86 8.08 0.70
CA ALA A 56 13.79 8.76 1.56
C ALA A 56 13.91 10.25 1.23
N ARG A 57 14.00 10.60 -0.04
CA ARG A 57 14.10 11.99 -0.53
C ARG A 57 12.81 12.78 -0.25
N VAL A 58 11.65 12.24 -0.60
CA VAL A 58 10.36 12.90 -0.41
C VAL A 58 10.06 13.11 1.07
N SER A 59 10.36 12.12 1.91
CA SER A 59 10.13 12.22 3.36
C SER A 59 11.17 13.06 4.12
N ALA A 60 12.30 13.42 3.50
CA ALA A 60 13.28 14.34 4.07
C ALA A 60 12.87 15.82 3.93
N GLY A 61 12.08 16.17 2.91
CA GLY A 61 11.56 17.52 2.68
C GLY A 61 10.37 17.92 3.55
N GLY A 62 9.71 16.96 4.23
CA GLY A 62 8.71 17.27 5.25
C GLY A 62 9.38 17.76 6.53
N SER A 63 8.76 18.73 7.24
CA SER A 63 9.24 19.29 8.52
C SER A 63 9.77 18.17 9.41
N GLY A 64 11.07 18.18 9.61
CA GLY A 64 11.81 17.10 10.27
C GLY A 64 11.19 16.70 11.59
N GLY A 65 11.25 15.40 11.90
CA GLY A 65 10.90 14.90 13.22
C GLY A 65 11.62 15.71 14.32
N ALA A 66 11.13 15.62 15.53
CA ALA A 66 11.45 16.46 16.70
C ALA A 66 12.94 16.73 17.03
N ASN A 67 13.89 16.47 16.18
CA ASN A 67 15.31 16.78 16.35
C ASN A 67 16.04 17.02 15.01
N GLY A 68 15.35 17.45 13.94
CA GLY A 68 15.98 17.67 12.63
C GLY A 68 16.43 16.40 11.90
N LYS A 69 16.18 15.21 12.48
CA LYS A 69 16.49 13.93 11.86
C LYS A 69 15.32 13.48 10.96
N ALA A 70 15.64 13.01 9.78
CA ALA A 70 14.64 12.44 8.89
C ALA A 70 13.90 11.26 9.55
N ALA A 71 12.57 11.23 9.44
CA ALA A 71 11.75 10.18 10.04
C ALA A 71 12.15 8.79 9.49
N PRO A 72 12.16 7.72 10.33
CA PRO A 72 12.42 6.37 9.86
C PRO A 72 11.37 5.92 8.86
N LEU A 73 11.72 5.02 7.96
CA LEU A 73 10.81 4.42 6.99
C LEU A 73 10.40 3.03 7.45
N LEU A 74 9.12 2.69 7.27
CA LEU A 74 8.60 1.35 7.47
C LEU A 74 8.06 0.83 6.14
N PHE A 75 8.72 -0.21 5.61
CA PHE A 75 8.26 -0.94 4.43
C PHE A 75 7.29 -2.05 4.84
N ARG A 76 6.17 -2.17 4.16
CA ARG A 76 5.17 -3.23 4.39
C ARG A 76 4.80 -3.90 3.08
N ALA A 77 4.72 -5.24 3.09
CA ALA A 77 4.31 -6.03 1.93
C ALA A 77 3.57 -7.31 2.34
N ASP A 78 2.76 -7.82 1.43
CA ASP A 78 2.01 -9.06 1.64
C ASP A 78 2.89 -10.32 1.51
N SER A 79 2.29 -11.50 1.68
CA SER A 79 2.99 -12.78 1.63
C SER A 79 3.49 -13.18 0.23
N GLY A 80 3.03 -12.52 -0.83
CA GLY A 80 3.56 -12.68 -2.17
C GLY A 80 5.00 -12.15 -2.30
N PHE A 81 5.42 -11.31 -1.37
CA PHE A 81 6.75 -10.72 -1.29
C PHE A 81 7.67 -11.39 -0.25
N ASP A 82 7.24 -12.49 0.37
CA ASP A 82 8.06 -13.22 1.34
C ASP A 82 9.26 -13.90 0.67
N SER A 83 10.38 -13.19 0.64
CA SER A 83 11.62 -13.59 0.00
C SER A 83 12.84 -13.07 0.76
N ALA A 84 13.80 -13.95 1.05
CA ALA A 84 15.08 -13.54 1.62
C ALA A 84 15.81 -12.54 0.72
N LYS A 85 15.70 -12.69 -0.61
CA LYS A 85 16.28 -11.78 -1.61
C LYS A 85 15.75 -10.35 -1.42
N LEU A 86 14.43 -10.17 -1.28
CA LEU A 86 13.82 -8.86 -1.08
C LEU A 86 14.21 -8.25 0.27
N MET A 87 14.17 -9.04 1.36
CA MET A 87 14.51 -8.55 2.70
C MET A 87 15.97 -8.09 2.78
N CYS A 88 16.90 -8.86 2.19
CA CYS A 88 18.30 -8.47 2.07
C CYS A 88 18.49 -7.21 1.19
N ALA A 89 17.71 -7.05 0.12
CA ALA A 89 17.76 -5.85 -0.73
C ALA A 89 17.30 -4.60 0.03
N ILE A 90 16.26 -4.71 0.85
CA ILE A 90 15.79 -3.59 1.70
C ILE A 90 16.88 -3.18 2.68
N ASP A 91 17.51 -4.15 3.37
CA ASP A 91 18.59 -3.88 4.34
C ASP A 91 19.80 -3.25 3.65
N SER A 92 20.23 -3.77 2.51
CA SER A 92 21.32 -3.21 1.71
C SER A 92 21.05 -1.77 1.29
N GLN A 93 19.83 -1.46 0.84
CA GLN A 93 19.43 -0.10 0.49
C GLN A 93 19.37 0.83 1.71
N ALA A 94 18.91 0.34 2.86
CA ALA A 94 18.92 1.11 4.10
C ALA A 94 20.35 1.53 4.50
N GLN A 95 21.32 0.62 4.38
CA GLN A 95 22.73 0.87 4.65
C GLN A 95 23.32 1.90 3.66
N GLN A 96 23.04 1.76 2.36
CA GLN A 96 23.50 2.71 1.33
C GLN A 96 22.94 4.12 1.54
N LEU A 97 21.66 4.21 1.89
CA LEU A 97 20.98 5.48 2.16
C LEU A 97 21.36 6.08 3.53
N LYS A 98 22.08 5.33 4.38
CA LYS A 98 22.39 5.71 5.78
C LYS A 98 21.14 6.16 6.53
N ARG A 99 20.03 5.46 6.33
CA ARG A 99 18.73 5.78 6.87
C ARG A 99 18.11 4.60 7.60
N ALA A 100 17.42 4.86 8.70
CA ALA A 100 16.64 3.84 9.38
C ALA A 100 15.46 3.41 8.50
N VAL A 101 15.52 2.18 7.97
CA VAL A 101 14.43 1.53 7.24
C VAL A 101 14.15 0.21 7.93
N ALA A 102 12.94 0.05 8.43
CA ALA A 102 12.44 -1.22 8.93
C ALA A 102 11.44 -1.82 7.95
N PHE A 103 11.16 -3.10 8.07
CA PHE A 103 10.09 -3.71 7.29
C PHE A 103 9.19 -4.61 8.14
N ILE A 104 7.97 -4.85 7.66
CA ILE A 104 7.06 -5.91 8.08
C ILE A 104 6.53 -6.58 6.81
N ILE A 105 6.94 -7.82 6.58
CA ILE A 105 6.50 -8.63 5.42
C ILE A 105 5.74 -9.84 5.94
N LYS A 106 4.53 -10.03 5.43
CA LYS A 106 3.73 -11.19 5.82
C LYS A 106 4.43 -12.45 5.32
N TRP A 107 4.70 -13.37 6.25
CA TRP A 107 5.32 -14.64 5.94
C TRP A 107 4.35 -15.58 5.21
N ASN A 108 4.85 -16.32 4.25
CA ASN A 108 4.10 -17.32 3.52
C ASN A 108 4.40 -18.72 4.11
N PRO A 109 3.46 -19.41 4.72
CA PRO A 109 3.70 -20.74 5.32
C PRO A 109 4.09 -21.80 4.32
N ARG A 110 3.74 -21.67 3.04
CA ARG A 110 4.07 -22.66 1.99
C ARG A 110 3.76 -24.09 2.42
N ASN A 111 4.78 -24.95 2.49
CA ASN A 111 4.70 -26.35 2.88
C ASN A 111 4.90 -26.58 4.39
N THR A 112 4.73 -25.54 5.21
CA THR A 112 4.89 -25.65 6.67
C THR A 112 3.81 -26.57 7.24
N PRO A 113 4.19 -27.56 8.07
CA PRO A 113 3.24 -28.52 8.63
C PRO A 113 2.44 -27.88 9.79
N VAL A 114 1.43 -27.10 9.44
CA VAL A 114 0.62 -26.32 10.40
C VAL A 114 0.01 -27.20 11.50
N GLU A 115 -0.49 -28.37 11.16
CA GLU A 115 -1.09 -29.31 12.13
C GLU A 115 -0.08 -29.82 13.15
N THR A 116 1.16 -30.09 12.73
CA THR A 116 2.24 -30.53 13.63
C THR A 116 2.58 -29.44 14.64
N ILE A 117 2.71 -28.22 14.16
CA ILE A 117 2.99 -27.03 15.00
C ILE A 117 1.82 -26.82 15.96
N ALA A 118 0.58 -26.92 15.48
CA ALA A 118 -0.62 -26.75 16.28
C ALA A 118 -0.69 -27.80 17.41
N LYS A 119 -0.48 -29.07 17.10
CA LYS A 119 -0.45 -30.15 18.10
C LYS A 119 0.62 -29.89 19.18
N ALA A 120 1.81 -29.48 18.78
CA ALA A 120 2.86 -29.14 19.72
C ALA A 120 2.48 -27.97 20.65
N ARG A 121 1.87 -26.90 20.09
CA ARG A 121 1.44 -25.74 20.87
C ARG A 121 0.25 -26.02 21.77
N VAL A 122 -0.68 -26.89 21.35
CA VAL A 122 -1.81 -27.33 22.18
C VAL A 122 -1.34 -28.19 23.33
N ALA A 123 -0.35 -29.06 23.10
CA ALA A 123 0.20 -29.93 24.15
C ALA A 123 1.13 -29.20 25.14
N ASP A 124 1.65 -28.03 24.78
CA ASP A 124 2.53 -27.23 25.62
C ASP A 124 1.71 -26.40 26.64
N ALA A 125 1.77 -26.79 27.89
CA ALA A 125 1.09 -26.09 29.01
C ALA A 125 1.59 -24.64 29.21
N GLY A 126 2.81 -24.31 28.73
CA GLY A 126 3.36 -22.96 28.77
C GLY A 126 2.82 -22.04 27.69
N THR A 127 2.07 -22.55 26.71
CA THR A 127 1.52 -21.73 25.64
C THR A 127 0.38 -20.83 26.13
N ALA A 128 0.59 -19.52 26.07
CA ALA A 128 -0.42 -18.52 26.44
C ALA A 128 -1.46 -18.36 25.32
N TRP A 129 -2.66 -18.88 25.53
CA TRP A 129 -3.79 -18.74 24.62
C TRP A 129 -4.68 -17.56 25.01
N ALA A 130 -4.88 -16.64 24.07
CA ALA A 130 -5.87 -15.57 24.18
C ALA A 130 -7.20 -16.02 23.55
N ILE A 131 -8.29 -15.92 24.29
CA ILE A 131 -9.65 -16.17 23.79
C ILE A 131 -10.07 -14.93 23.00
N LEU A 132 -10.29 -15.09 21.71
CA LEU A 132 -10.75 -14.01 20.82
C LEU A 132 -12.29 -13.90 20.82
N ARG A 133 -12.96 -15.03 20.86
CA ARG A 133 -14.41 -15.21 21.02
C ARG A 133 -14.71 -16.67 21.32
N GLU A 134 -15.95 -16.99 21.60
CA GLU A 134 -16.38 -18.39 21.74
C GLU A 134 -15.97 -19.25 20.54
N GLY A 135 -15.39 -20.40 20.79
CA GLY A 135 -14.86 -21.31 19.77
C GLY A 135 -13.69 -20.77 18.94
N LYS A 136 -13.03 -19.69 19.38
CA LYS A 136 -11.84 -19.16 18.70
C LYS A 136 -10.83 -18.62 19.69
N ARG A 137 -9.61 -19.19 19.68
CA ARG A 137 -8.49 -18.72 20.47
C ARG A 137 -7.23 -18.59 19.60
N ALA A 138 -6.26 -17.81 20.05
CA ALA A 138 -4.99 -17.65 19.36
C ALA A 138 -3.83 -17.58 20.36
N CYS A 139 -2.66 -18.04 19.93
CA CYS A 139 -1.42 -17.81 20.64
C CYS A 139 -0.41 -17.14 19.73
N LEU A 140 0.49 -16.35 20.34
CA LEU A 140 1.55 -15.60 19.68
C LEU A 140 2.90 -16.06 20.22
N TRP A 141 3.88 -16.16 19.32
CA TRP A 141 5.29 -16.30 19.69
C TRP A 141 6.18 -15.66 18.64
N SER A 142 7.44 -15.49 18.95
CA SER A 142 8.42 -15.00 17.97
C SER A 142 9.72 -15.76 18.11
N GLU A 143 10.46 -15.83 17.02
CA GLU A 143 11.80 -16.39 16.96
C GLU A 143 12.70 -15.55 16.05
N SER A 144 14.01 -15.68 16.24
CA SER A 144 14.99 -15.11 15.33
C SER A 144 15.24 -16.09 14.19
N VAL A 145 15.17 -15.59 12.95
CA VAL A 145 15.40 -16.38 11.73
C VAL A 145 16.52 -15.73 10.95
N GLU A 146 17.57 -16.52 10.68
CA GLU A 146 18.66 -16.09 9.81
C GLU A 146 18.23 -16.18 8.35
N LEU A 147 18.37 -15.07 7.63
CA LEU A 147 18.15 -14.96 6.20
C LEU A 147 19.48 -14.80 5.50
N LYS A 148 19.65 -15.48 4.38
CA LYS A 148 20.83 -15.38 3.54
C LYS A 148 20.45 -15.28 2.08
N HIS A 149 21.01 -14.30 1.39
CA HIS A 149 20.91 -14.19 -0.05
C HIS A 149 22.22 -13.66 -0.63
N ALA A 150 22.83 -14.40 -1.55
CA ALA A 150 24.18 -14.15 -2.07
C ALA A 150 25.19 -14.02 -0.92
N GLN A 151 25.87 -12.90 -0.82
CA GLN A 151 26.84 -12.62 0.26
C GLN A 151 26.24 -11.86 1.44
N HIS A 152 24.96 -11.48 1.36
CA HIS A 152 24.27 -10.77 2.42
C HIS A 152 23.58 -11.72 3.40
N GLN A 153 23.81 -11.52 4.68
CA GLN A 153 23.20 -12.30 5.76
C GLN A 153 22.65 -11.34 6.81
N MET A 154 21.43 -11.61 7.27
CA MET A 154 20.78 -10.81 8.30
C MET A 154 19.86 -11.66 9.17
N ALA A 155 19.68 -11.28 10.43
CA ALA A 155 18.67 -11.85 11.29
C ALA A 155 17.39 -11.03 11.25
N VAL A 156 16.24 -11.70 11.16
CA VAL A 156 14.91 -11.08 11.28
C VAL A 156 14.14 -11.73 12.41
N ARG A 157 13.34 -10.95 13.10
CA ARG A 157 12.34 -11.47 14.03
C ARG A 157 11.13 -11.94 13.24
N ARG A 158 10.77 -13.21 13.37
CA ARG A 158 9.53 -13.74 12.80
C ARG A 158 8.51 -13.96 13.90
N ILE A 159 7.39 -13.32 13.79
CA ILE A 159 6.26 -13.39 14.70
C ILE A 159 5.26 -14.35 14.09
N TYR A 160 4.70 -15.25 14.89
CA TYR A 160 3.69 -16.20 14.47
C TYR A 160 2.41 -16.02 15.28
N ARG A 161 1.28 -16.22 14.63
CA ARG A 161 -0.03 -16.33 15.23
C ARG A 161 -0.66 -17.65 14.80
N LEU A 162 -0.87 -18.54 15.75
CA LEU A 162 -1.65 -19.75 15.55
C LEU A 162 -3.06 -19.47 16.07
N THR A 163 -4.04 -19.60 15.18
CA THR A 163 -5.47 -19.48 15.52
C THR A 163 -6.10 -20.85 15.47
N GLU A 164 -6.77 -21.25 16.55
CA GLU A 164 -7.61 -22.44 16.62
C GLU A 164 -9.08 -22.02 16.56
N ARG A 165 -9.85 -22.73 15.77
CA ARG A 165 -11.28 -22.56 15.64
C ARG A 165 -11.99 -23.89 15.86
N THR A 166 -12.95 -23.94 16.80
CA THR A 166 -13.78 -25.13 17.11
C THR A 166 -15.23 -24.94 16.72
N ILE A 167 -15.64 -23.73 16.35
CA ILE A 167 -16.98 -23.37 15.90
C ILE A 167 -16.90 -22.77 14.50
N ASP A 168 -17.72 -23.22 13.57
CA ASP A 168 -17.76 -22.75 12.19
C ASP A 168 -18.39 -21.36 12.04
N LYS A 169 -18.51 -20.85 10.81
CA LYS A 169 -19.12 -19.54 10.53
C LYS A 169 -20.64 -19.51 10.77
N ARG A 170 -21.29 -20.67 10.88
CA ARG A 170 -22.73 -20.83 11.12
C ARG A 170 -23.06 -21.06 12.59
N GLY A 171 -22.02 -21.08 13.47
CA GLY A 171 -22.19 -21.34 14.90
C GLY A 171 -22.26 -22.82 15.28
N GLN A 172 -21.93 -23.75 14.37
CA GLN A 172 -21.94 -25.17 14.64
C GLN A 172 -20.57 -25.62 15.18
N GLN A 173 -20.60 -26.51 16.19
CA GLN A 173 -19.39 -27.16 16.71
C GLN A 173 -18.75 -28.01 15.63
N MET A 174 -17.46 -27.82 15.40
CA MET A 174 -16.69 -28.60 14.43
C MET A 174 -16.21 -29.92 15.05
N LEU A 175 -16.21 -30.99 14.26
CA LEU A 175 -15.74 -32.32 14.71
C LEU A 175 -14.25 -32.29 15.05
N LEU A 176 -13.48 -31.56 14.26
CA LEU A 176 -12.04 -31.34 14.48
C LEU A 176 -11.75 -29.85 14.46
N PRO A 177 -10.84 -29.33 15.31
CA PRO A 177 -10.42 -27.96 15.26
C PRO A 177 -9.75 -27.60 13.92
N GLU A 178 -10.04 -26.42 13.41
CA GLU A 178 -9.32 -25.82 12.27
C GLU A 178 -8.20 -24.94 12.80
N TYR A 179 -6.99 -25.10 12.23
CA TYR A 179 -5.82 -24.34 12.60
C TYR A 179 -5.37 -23.45 11.45
N VAL A 180 -5.12 -22.17 11.76
CA VAL A 180 -4.54 -21.21 10.81
C VAL A 180 -3.27 -20.64 11.40
N LEU A 181 -2.16 -20.82 10.70
CA LEU A 181 -0.87 -20.25 11.06
C LEU A 181 -0.56 -19.07 10.15
N GLU A 182 -0.36 -17.92 10.75
CA GLU A 182 0.12 -16.70 10.08
C GLU A 182 1.46 -16.28 10.65
N GLY A 183 2.24 -15.52 9.87
CA GLY A 183 3.50 -14.99 10.36
C GLY A 183 3.86 -13.66 9.73
N TRP A 184 4.77 -12.94 10.38
CA TRP A 184 5.30 -11.63 9.95
C TRP A 184 6.78 -11.56 10.23
N SER A 185 7.58 -11.32 9.21
CA SER A 185 9.03 -11.09 9.33
C SER A 185 9.29 -9.60 9.46
N THR A 186 10.10 -9.19 10.44
CA THR A 186 10.38 -7.77 10.71
C THR A 186 11.81 -7.55 11.21
N THR A 187 12.36 -6.37 10.91
CA THR A 187 13.60 -5.85 11.52
C THR A 187 13.35 -4.97 12.74
N LEU A 188 12.07 -4.68 13.08
CA LEU A 188 11.76 -3.93 14.29
C LEU A 188 12.17 -4.71 15.54
N PRO A 189 12.84 -4.08 16.53
CA PRO A 189 13.32 -4.75 17.72
C PRO A 189 12.16 -5.23 18.60
N GLN A 190 12.44 -6.18 19.48
CA GLN A 190 11.47 -6.59 20.49
C GLN A 190 11.55 -5.63 21.68
N THR A 191 10.59 -4.73 21.77
CA THR A 191 10.44 -3.75 22.86
C THR A 191 8.96 -3.66 23.23
N ASP A 192 8.63 -2.95 24.29
CA ASP A 192 7.24 -2.70 24.69
C ASP A 192 6.43 -2.01 23.56
N ALA A 193 7.07 -1.10 22.81
CA ALA A 193 6.47 -0.41 21.69
C ALA A 193 6.29 -1.32 20.44
N PHE A 194 7.07 -2.39 20.32
CA PHE A 194 7.08 -3.29 19.17
C PHE A 194 6.95 -4.77 19.59
N GLY A 195 6.05 -5.07 20.52
CA GLY A 195 5.65 -6.43 20.87
C GLY A 195 5.00 -7.17 19.68
N ALA A 196 4.72 -8.44 19.87
CA ALA A 196 4.18 -9.26 18.78
C ALA A 196 2.83 -8.73 18.25
N GLN A 197 1.92 -8.36 19.15
CA GLN A 197 0.61 -7.82 18.75
C GLN A 197 0.74 -6.47 18.04
N GLN A 198 1.59 -5.56 18.55
CA GLN A 198 1.84 -4.25 17.95
C GLN A 198 2.38 -4.35 16.51
N ILE A 199 3.23 -5.34 16.23
CA ILE A 199 3.70 -5.59 14.85
C ILE A 199 2.56 -6.06 13.96
N ILE A 200 1.69 -6.92 14.46
CA ILE A 200 0.50 -7.38 13.71
C ILE A 200 -0.44 -6.21 13.43
N ASP A 201 -0.67 -5.34 14.39
CA ASP A 201 -1.51 -4.15 14.26
C ASP A 201 -0.91 -3.15 13.27
N LEU A 202 0.39 -2.87 13.36
CA LEU A 202 1.12 -2.05 12.39
C LEU A 202 1.04 -2.62 10.96
N TYR A 203 1.05 -3.95 10.84
CA TYR A 203 0.84 -4.58 9.55
C TYR A 203 -0.61 -4.44 9.08
N ALA A 204 -1.60 -4.58 9.97
CA ALA A 204 -3.02 -4.47 9.62
C ALA A 204 -3.39 -3.09 9.07
N ASP A 205 -2.74 -2.02 9.54
CA ASP A 205 -2.89 -0.66 8.98
C ASP A 205 -2.47 -0.58 7.50
N HIS A 206 -1.73 -1.58 7.00
CA HIS A 206 -1.40 -1.70 5.58
C HIS A 206 -2.63 -1.98 4.69
N GLY A 207 -3.73 -2.46 5.23
CA GLY A 207 -4.97 -2.74 4.48
C GLY A 207 -5.51 -1.55 3.67
N THR A 208 -5.10 -0.32 3.99
CA THR A 208 -5.44 0.88 3.21
C THR A 208 -4.87 0.89 1.79
N HIS A 209 -3.80 0.13 1.50
CA HIS A 209 -3.20 0.06 0.16
C HIS A 209 -4.14 -0.57 -0.87
N GLU A 210 -5.06 -1.47 -0.46
CA GLU A 210 -6.08 -2.03 -1.35
C GLU A 210 -6.99 -0.93 -1.92
N GLN A 211 -7.26 0.11 -1.13
CA GLN A 211 -8.01 1.27 -1.58
C GLN A 211 -7.23 2.03 -2.66
N PHE A 212 -5.91 2.17 -2.51
CA PHE A 212 -5.07 2.85 -3.51
C PHE A 212 -5.00 2.05 -4.81
N HIS A 213 -4.90 0.73 -4.74
CA HIS A 213 -5.03 -0.14 -5.90
C HIS A 213 -6.40 -0.02 -6.58
N SER A 214 -7.47 0.06 -5.79
CA SER A 214 -8.82 0.29 -6.31
C SER A 214 -8.93 1.63 -7.06
N GLU A 215 -8.26 2.68 -6.59
CA GLU A 215 -8.26 3.97 -7.27
C GLU A 215 -7.60 3.89 -8.65
N PHE A 216 -6.46 3.22 -8.78
CA PHE A 216 -5.87 2.96 -10.10
C PHE A 216 -6.79 2.13 -10.99
N LYS A 217 -7.32 1.02 -10.46
CA LYS A 217 -8.13 0.09 -11.25
C LYS A 217 -9.45 0.69 -11.70
N THR A 218 -10.19 1.30 -10.77
CA THR A 218 -11.59 1.69 -11.01
C THR A 218 -11.77 3.18 -11.24
N ASP A 219 -11.06 4.04 -10.55
CA ASP A 219 -11.25 5.47 -10.68
C ASP A 219 -10.51 6.02 -11.89
N MET A 220 -9.33 5.46 -12.21
CA MET A 220 -8.53 5.82 -13.38
C MET A 220 -8.66 4.83 -14.55
N ASP A 221 -9.54 3.83 -14.44
CA ASP A 221 -9.88 2.82 -15.46
C ASP A 221 -8.65 2.04 -16.02
N LEU A 222 -7.61 1.83 -15.22
CA LEU A 222 -6.41 1.10 -15.66
C LEU A 222 -6.61 -0.41 -15.80
N VAL A 223 -7.79 -0.93 -15.48
CA VAL A 223 -8.18 -2.31 -15.85
C VAL A 223 -8.17 -2.49 -17.38
N ARG A 224 -8.41 -1.39 -18.10
CA ARG A 224 -8.51 -1.37 -19.57
C ARG A 224 -7.39 -0.56 -20.21
N LEU A 225 -6.19 -1.11 -20.20
CA LEU A 225 -5.06 -0.45 -20.85
C LEU A 225 -5.30 -0.31 -22.37
N PRO A 226 -4.99 0.85 -22.98
CA PRO A 226 -5.47 1.22 -24.31
C PRO A 226 -4.74 0.52 -25.46
N SER A 227 -3.47 0.14 -25.29
CA SER A 227 -2.63 -0.34 -26.39
C SER A 227 -2.51 -1.86 -26.44
N GLY A 228 -2.19 -2.41 -27.64
CA GLY A 228 -1.69 -3.76 -27.83
C GLY A 228 -0.20 -3.90 -27.45
N LYS A 229 0.53 -2.80 -27.37
CA LYS A 229 1.97 -2.75 -27.09
C LYS A 229 2.25 -2.65 -25.60
N PHE A 230 3.19 -3.47 -25.09
CA PHE A 230 3.55 -3.50 -23.68
C PHE A 230 4.15 -2.16 -23.22
N ASP A 231 5.14 -1.63 -23.95
CA ASP A 231 5.84 -0.40 -23.58
C ASP A 231 4.92 0.82 -23.57
N THR A 232 3.96 0.89 -24.50
CA THR A 232 2.94 1.96 -24.48
C THR A 232 2.09 1.87 -23.23
N ASN A 233 1.64 0.67 -22.85
CA ASN A 233 0.87 0.48 -21.63
C ASN A 233 1.69 0.72 -20.37
N TYR A 234 2.99 0.41 -20.37
CA TYR A 234 3.92 0.75 -19.29
C TYR A 234 4.00 2.27 -19.09
N LEU A 235 4.16 3.03 -20.18
CA LEU A 235 4.16 4.50 -20.13
C LEU A 235 2.82 5.04 -19.61
N VAL A 236 1.68 4.47 -20.02
CA VAL A 236 0.35 4.85 -19.49
C VAL A 236 0.30 4.64 -17.98
N CYS A 237 0.80 3.53 -17.46
CA CYS A 237 0.86 3.29 -16.01
C CYS A 237 1.75 4.32 -15.29
N ALA A 238 2.91 4.64 -15.84
CA ALA A 238 3.82 5.65 -15.26
C ALA A 238 3.17 7.05 -15.21
N LEU A 239 2.51 7.47 -16.30
CA LEU A 239 1.76 8.73 -16.35
C LEU A 239 0.57 8.73 -15.39
N ALA A 240 -0.11 7.60 -15.24
CA ALA A 240 -1.20 7.45 -14.28
C ALA A 240 -0.74 7.63 -12.83
N ALA A 241 0.46 7.16 -12.47
CA ALA A 241 1.04 7.40 -11.15
C ALA A 241 1.26 8.90 -10.88
N VAL A 242 1.75 9.65 -11.87
CA VAL A 242 1.90 11.10 -11.79
C VAL A 242 0.53 11.78 -11.66
N ALA A 243 -0.42 11.42 -12.52
CA ALA A 243 -1.78 11.97 -12.50
C ALA A 243 -2.49 11.69 -11.16
N MET A 244 -2.32 10.48 -10.59
CA MET A 244 -2.85 10.15 -9.27
C MET A 244 -2.29 11.09 -8.19
N ASN A 245 -0.99 11.36 -8.21
CA ASN A 245 -0.36 12.26 -7.23
C ASN A 245 -0.85 13.70 -7.38
N LEU A 246 -1.01 14.19 -8.60
CA LEU A 246 -1.58 15.51 -8.86
C LEU A 246 -3.04 15.62 -8.37
N LEU A 247 -3.87 14.65 -8.70
CA LEU A 247 -5.26 14.60 -8.22
C LEU A 247 -5.32 14.50 -6.69
N ARG A 248 -4.41 13.73 -6.09
CA ARG A 248 -4.28 13.63 -4.64
C ARG A 248 -3.92 14.97 -4.01
N LEU A 249 -2.94 15.66 -4.58
CA LEU A 249 -2.53 16.99 -4.13
C LEU A 249 -3.69 17.99 -4.23
N ILE A 250 -4.36 18.07 -5.38
CA ILE A 250 -5.54 18.90 -5.59
C ILE A 250 -6.60 18.58 -4.55
N GLY A 251 -6.94 17.30 -4.35
CA GLY A 251 -7.94 16.87 -3.37
C GLY A 251 -7.59 17.28 -1.93
N GLN A 252 -6.32 17.19 -1.54
CA GLN A 252 -5.84 17.61 -0.22
C GLN A 252 -5.95 19.12 -0.02
N HIS A 253 -5.65 19.92 -1.03
CA HIS A 253 -5.74 21.37 -0.95
C HIS A 253 -7.15 21.92 -1.04
N THR A 254 -8.04 21.26 -1.79
CA THR A 254 -9.32 21.85 -2.18
C THR A 254 -10.55 21.26 -1.48
N LEU A 255 -10.51 19.95 -1.17
CA LEU A 255 -11.68 19.22 -0.68
C LEU A 255 -11.63 18.92 0.83
N HIS A 256 -10.80 19.65 1.57
CA HIS A 256 -10.75 19.65 3.02
C HIS A 256 -11.08 21.05 3.57
N GLY A 257 -11.78 21.09 4.69
CA GLY A 257 -12.17 22.34 5.34
C GLY A 257 -13.65 22.68 5.20
N PRO A 258 -14.09 23.79 5.82
CA PRO A 258 -15.52 24.12 6.01
C PRO A 258 -16.26 24.45 4.72
N HIS A 259 -15.57 24.84 3.66
CA HIS A 259 -16.17 25.19 2.36
C HIS A 259 -16.06 24.06 1.33
N ALA A 260 -15.57 22.88 1.73
CA ALA A 260 -15.53 21.74 0.82
C ALA A 260 -16.95 21.28 0.47
N PRO A 261 -17.25 21.00 -0.82
CA PRO A 261 -18.59 20.59 -1.24
C PRO A 261 -18.95 19.16 -0.79
N VAL A 262 -18.09 18.51 -0.04
CA VAL A 262 -18.22 17.10 0.34
C VAL A 262 -18.82 16.99 1.74
N ARG A 263 -19.91 16.25 1.85
CA ARG A 263 -20.73 16.13 3.07
C ARG A 263 -20.05 15.43 4.25
N HIS A 264 -19.06 14.58 3.97
CA HIS A 264 -18.42 13.76 5.00
C HIS A 264 -16.97 14.18 5.22
N SER A 265 -16.55 14.27 6.47
CA SER A 265 -15.15 14.45 6.81
C SER A 265 -14.36 13.19 6.40
N ALA A 266 -13.17 13.37 5.87
CA ALA A 266 -12.24 12.29 5.57
C ALA A 266 -10.82 12.84 5.60
N GLN A 267 -9.86 12.05 6.09
CA GLN A 267 -8.44 12.43 6.05
C GLN A 267 -7.92 12.51 4.60
N ARG A 268 -8.51 11.73 3.71
CA ARG A 268 -8.12 11.63 2.32
C ARG A 268 -9.37 11.52 1.43
N ARG A 269 -9.40 12.29 0.35
CA ARG A 269 -10.45 12.17 -0.67
C ARG A 269 -10.06 11.11 -1.70
N ARG A 270 -11.01 10.26 -2.07
CA ARG A 270 -10.85 9.30 -3.17
C ARG A 270 -10.67 10.04 -4.49
N ILE A 271 -9.82 9.54 -5.39
CA ILE A 271 -9.54 10.18 -6.69
C ILE A 271 -10.81 10.42 -7.50
N ARG A 272 -11.74 9.46 -7.51
CA ARG A 272 -13.05 9.64 -8.16
C ARG A 272 -13.81 10.87 -7.63
N THR A 273 -13.81 11.08 -6.31
CA THR A 273 -14.44 12.24 -5.70
C THR A 273 -13.79 13.54 -6.17
N VAL A 274 -12.46 13.59 -6.23
CA VAL A 274 -11.73 14.74 -6.74
C VAL A 274 -12.12 15.05 -8.19
N MET A 275 -12.14 14.03 -9.05
CA MET A 275 -12.54 14.20 -10.44
C MET A 275 -14.00 14.66 -10.59
N GLN A 276 -14.93 14.07 -9.83
CA GLN A 276 -16.35 14.42 -9.88
C GLN A 276 -16.61 15.85 -9.40
N GLU A 277 -15.95 16.27 -8.33
CA GLU A 277 -16.19 17.59 -7.72
C GLU A 277 -15.47 18.73 -8.44
N LEU A 278 -14.34 18.46 -9.10
CA LEU A 278 -13.50 19.51 -9.69
C LEU A 278 -13.30 19.40 -11.21
N MET A 279 -13.41 18.20 -11.81
CA MET A 279 -13.09 18.01 -13.23
C MET A 279 -14.33 17.73 -14.08
N PHE A 280 -15.24 16.86 -13.61
CA PHE A 280 -16.42 16.48 -14.37
C PHE A 280 -17.55 17.51 -14.15
N LYS A 281 -17.25 18.79 -14.42
CA LYS A 281 -18.19 19.88 -14.26
C LYS A 281 -18.75 20.31 -15.61
N ALA A 282 -20.05 20.58 -15.64
CA ALA A 282 -20.68 21.16 -16.81
C ALA A 282 -20.14 22.59 -17.03
N ALA A 283 -19.58 22.83 -18.18
CA ALA A 283 -18.98 24.10 -18.52
C ALA A 283 -19.35 24.51 -19.95
N ARG A 284 -19.44 25.82 -20.20
CA ARG A 284 -19.65 26.40 -21.52
C ARG A 284 -18.39 27.14 -21.94
N MET A 285 -17.80 26.77 -23.07
CA MET A 285 -16.71 27.51 -23.66
C MET A 285 -17.26 28.56 -24.62
N VAL A 286 -16.95 29.82 -24.40
CA VAL A 286 -17.39 30.94 -25.20
C VAL A 286 -16.18 31.74 -25.66
N LYS A 287 -16.20 32.20 -26.93
CA LYS A 287 -15.21 33.15 -27.44
C LYS A 287 -15.80 34.54 -27.30
N HIS A 288 -15.16 35.38 -26.51
CA HIS A 288 -15.54 36.79 -26.33
C HIS A 288 -14.30 37.67 -26.41
N ALA A 289 -14.39 38.79 -27.16
CA ALA A 289 -13.29 39.75 -27.32
C ALA A 289 -11.94 39.11 -27.65
N ARG A 290 -11.89 38.13 -28.55
CA ARG A 290 -10.72 37.30 -28.94
C ARG A 290 -10.15 36.39 -27.84
N GLN A 291 -10.79 36.34 -26.67
CA GLN A 291 -10.41 35.46 -25.57
C GLN A 291 -11.36 34.27 -25.48
N TRP A 292 -10.85 33.15 -25.04
CA TRP A 292 -11.67 31.99 -24.66
C TRP A 292 -12.05 32.10 -23.20
N VAL A 293 -13.35 32.07 -22.93
CA VAL A 293 -13.90 32.14 -21.58
C VAL A 293 -14.58 30.80 -21.26
N LEU A 294 -14.16 30.18 -20.16
CA LEU A 294 -14.81 28.99 -19.61
C LEU A 294 -15.86 29.42 -18.58
N GLY A 295 -17.12 29.35 -18.95
CA GLY A 295 -18.24 29.63 -18.05
C GLY A 295 -18.63 28.39 -17.27
N LEU A 296 -18.42 28.37 -15.97
CA LEU A 296 -18.91 27.35 -15.04
C LEU A 296 -20.29 27.74 -14.51
N GLY A 297 -21.12 26.76 -14.14
CA GLY A 297 -22.45 27.03 -13.57
C GLY A 297 -22.36 27.82 -12.27
N ALA A 298 -23.12 28.92 -12.16
CA ALA A 298 -23.08 29.84 -11.00
C ALA A 298 -23.49 29.19 -9.67
N ASN A 299 -24.23 28.08 -9.70
CA ASN A 299 -24.75 27.39 -8.53
C ASN A 299 -23.93 26.13 -8.17
N ASP A 300 -22.75 25.94 -8.76
CA ASP A 300 -21.91 24.77 -8.43
C ASP A 300 -21.20 25.00 -7.08
N ALA A 301 -21.44 24.11 -6.12
CA ALA A 301 -20.84 24.18 -4.78
C ALA A 301 -19.30 24.12 -4.81
N ALA A 302 -18.71 23.53 -5.86
CA ALA A 302 -17.27 23.49 -6.05
C ALA A 302 -16.68 24.77 -6.63
N PHE A 303 -17.50 25.71 -7.15
CA PHE A 303 -16.98 26.91 -7.83
C PHE A 303 -16.09 27.76 -6.93
N ALA A 304 -16.50 28.00 -5.70
CA ALA A 304 -15.72 28.78 -4.74
C ALA A 304 -14.37 28.12 -4.40
N VAL A 305 -14.35 26.78 -4.31
CA VAL A 305 -13.13 25.99 -4.08
C VAL A 305 -12.21 26.08 -5.28
N PHE A 306 -12.76 25.94 -6.49
CA PHE A 306 -12.01 26.06 -7.75
C PHE A 306 -11.41 27.46 -7.93
N GLN A 307 -12.18 28.51 -7.67
CA GLN A 307 -11.73 29.89 -7.76
C GLN A 307 -10.59 30.19 -6.79
N ARG A 308 -10.71 29.74 -5.53
CA ARG A 308 -9.65 29.91 -4.53
C ARG A 308 -8.37 29.19 -4.96
N HIS A 309 -8.47 27.95 -5.42
CA HIS A 309 -7.30 27.19 -5.86
C HIS A 309 -6.62 27.83 -7.07
N TRP A 310 -7.41 28.35 -8.02
CA TRP A 310 -6.90 29.12 -9.14
C TRP A 310 -6.12 30.35 -8.68
N GLN A 311 -6.67 31.13 -7.75
CA GLN A 311 -6.02 32.34 -7.21
C GLN A 311 -4.71 32.00 -6.48
N GLU A 312 -4.68 30.91 -5.72
CA GLU A 312 -3.46 30.40 -5.06
C GLU A 312 -2.37 30.04 -6.07
N LEU A 313 -2.72 29.33 -7.15
CA LEU A 313 -1.79 28.97 -8.21
C LEU A 313 -1.27 30.19 -8.97
N ASP A 314 -2.14 31.15 -9.28
CA ASP A 314 -1.79 32.39 -9.99
C ASP A 314 -0.81 33.24 -9.16
N ALA A 315 -1.06 33.36 -7.86
CA ALA A 315 -0.16 34.07 -6.94
C ALA A 315 1.24 33.43 -6.86
N HIS A 316 1.35 32.11 -7.00
CA HIS A 316 2.64 31.41 -7.01
C HIS A 316 3.35 31.48 -8.37
N SER A 317 2.61 31.70 -9.46
CA SER A 317 3.21 31.82 -10.81
C SER A 317 3.83 33.19 -11.08
N THR A 318 3.45 34.19 -10.28
CA THR A 318 3.91 35.59 -10.40
C THR A 318 5.02 35.96 -9.42
N ALA A 319 5.42 35.03 -8.55
CA ALA A 319 6.54 35.15 -7.62
C ALA A 319 7.78 34.44 -8.12
#